data_6645db7dfee4a143d1e023b24ca612d0
#
_entry.id   6645db7dfee4a143d1e023b24ca612d0
#
_cell.length_a   1.000
_cell.length_b   1.000
_cell.length_c   1.000
_cell.angle_alpha   90.00
_cell.angle_beta   90.00
_cell.angle_gamma   90.00
#
_symmetry.space_group_name_H-M   'P 1'
#
loop_
_entity.id
_entity.type
_entity.pdbx_description
1 polymer ?
#
loop_
_entity_poly.entity_id
_entity_poly.type
_entity_poly.pdbx_seq_one_letter_code
_entity_poly.pdbx_strand_id
1 'polypeptide(L)'
;MSPVPPAASAPARRPTRLQLAWYFLCLGAGGFGGPVALANTMHRDLVERRAWLGEREYADGLALATACPGPLAYQLGVYCGYVRGGLRGAVLVAIAFALAPFLIVLAIAALYGRFQHAWQLRAVFYGVAPVIVALILKACWNLGRKTLKRNWLSWLFAAIAATVTLIFRAELIGLFLGAGLLGIWLFAPPEVSPPRPASAGTRLGSFGALAVGGAFAGAATTAGLFVFFFKTGLLVFGSGLVIAPFLKAYVVDQYHWLSNRQFLDAVAIGMVTPGPVVITATFVGYLVGGTAGAVAATVGIFAPSLLFTAMAVPLLARVRGSRRVQGFLHGITTAVVGALFGTGLLIADSTIVDATTALLAGAAFAALLWRPRWPEPLLVGAGLLAGLLFYGHPVF
;
A
#
# COMPACT_ATOMS: atom_id res chain seq x y z
N MET A 1 -13.57 -5.77 -47.12
CA MET A 1 -14.11 -5.99 -45.76
C MET A 1 -13.97 -4.69 -45.00
N SER A 2 -15.06 -3.97 -44.84
CA SER A 2 -15.08 -2.71 -44.06
C SER A 2 -14.92 -3.04 -42.57
N PRO A 3 -14.13 -2.30 -41.80
CA PRO A 3 -13.99 -2.54 -40.35
C PRO A 3 -15.34 -2.30 -39.67
N VAL A 4 -15.81 -3.30 -38.94
CA VAL A 4 -17.00 -3.18 -38.10
C VAL A 4 -16.74 -2.08 -37.09
N PRO A 5 -17.56 -1.04 -36.96
CA PRO A 5 -17.39 -0.02 -35.97
C PRO A 5 -17.47 -0.64 -34.58
N PRO A 6 -16.63 -0.23 -33.60
CA PRO A 6 -16.69 -0.74 -32.25
C PRO A 6 -18.10 -0.50 -31.69
N ALA A 7 -18.71 -1.55 -31.18
CA ALA A 7 -20.03 -1.51 -30.58
C ALA A 7 -20.11 -0.36 -29.59
N ALA A 8 -21.06 0.54 -29.78
CA ALA A 8 -21.32 1.64 -28.87
C ALA A 8 -21.54 1.06 -27.46
N SER A 9 -20.67 1.41 -26.54
CA SER A 9 -20.74 0.96 -25.15
C SER A 9 -22.11 1.35 -24.60
N ALA A 10 -22.86 0.35 -24.10
CA ALA A 10 -24.15 0.57 -23.47
C ALA A 10 -24.03 1.67 -22.40
N PRO A 11 -25.02 2.56 -22.24
CA PRO A 11 -24.94 3.64 -21.27
C PRO A 11 -24.73 3.07 -19.87
N ALA A 12 -23.69 3.57 -19.19
CA ALA A 12 -23.31 3.11 -17.86
C ALA A 12 -24.48 3.23 -16.88
N ARG A 13 -24.92 2.11 -16.31
CA ARG A 13 -25.98 2.08 -15.31
C ARG A 13 -25.50 2.80 -14.05
N ARG A 14 -26.27 3.74 -13.54
CA ARG A 14 -25.93 4.44 -12.28
C ARG A 14 -26.34 3.57 -11.09
N PRO A 15 -25.39 3.11 -10.25
CA PRO A 15 -25.76 2.39 -9.03
C PRO A 15 -26.41 3.32 -8.02
N THR A 16 -27.29 2.79 -7.19
CA THR A 16 -27.73 3.49 -5.98
C THR A 16 -26.57 3.58 -4.98
N ARG A 17 -26.64 4.55 -4.07
CA ARG A 17 -25.60 4.68 -3.01
C ARG A 17 -25.47 3.43 -2.16
N LEU A 18 -26.59 2.77 -1.86
CA LEU A 18 -26.61 1.54 -1.07
C LEU A 18 -25.95 0.38 -1.82
N GLN A 19 -26.21 0.22 -3.12
CA GLN A 19 -25.56 -0.79 -3.95
C GLN A 19 -24.05 -0.58 -4.02
N LEU A 20 -23.63 0.68 -4.14
CA LEU A 20 -22.22 1.04 -4.18
C LEU A 20 -21.54 0.72 -2.83
N ALA A 21 -22.13 1.14 -1.71
CA ALA A 21 -21.63 0.85 -0.37
C ALA A 21 -21.55 -0.65 -0.09
N TRP A 22 -22.61 -1.38 -0.42
CA TRP A 22 -22.67 -2.84 -0.23
C TRP A 22 -21.60 -3.57 -1.04
N TYR A 23 -21.41 -3.19 -2.30
CA TYR A 23 -20.37 -3.78 -3.14
C TYR A 23 -18.97 -3.60 -2.52
N PHE A 24 -18.61 -2.40 -2.10
CA PHE A 24 -17.31 -2.13 -1.53
C PHE A 24 -17.13 -2.70 -0.12
N LEU A 25 -18.20 -2.82 0.66
CA LEU A 25 -18.18 -3.53 1.94
C LEU A 25 -17.87 -5.02 1.73
N CYS A 26 -18.57 -5.67 0.79
CA CYS A 26 -18.32 -7.06 0.42
C CYS A 26 -16.90 -7.26 -0.16
N LEU A 27 -16.42 -6.32 -0.98
CA LEU A 27 -15.07 -6.36 -1.52
C LEU A 27 -14.01 -6.20 -0.41
N GLY A 28 -14.27 -5.35 0.59
CA GLY A 28 -13.42 -5.22 1.76
C GLY A 28 -13.42 -6.48 2.64
N ALA A 29 -14.59 -7.13 2.77
CA ALA A 29 -14.75 -8.33 3.60
C ALA A 29 -14.18 -9.60 2.96
N GLY A 30 -14.14 -9.70 1.65
CA GLY A 30 -13.76 -10.94 0.93
C GLY A 30 -12.72 -10.75 -0.18
N GLY A 31 -12.17 -9.56 -0.34
CA GLY A 31 -11.19 -9.26 -1.37
C GLY A 31 -9.78 -9.66 -0.98
N PHE A 32 -9.29 -10.76 -1.51
CA PHE A 32 -7.92 -11.26 -1.32
C PHE A 32 -7.08 -11.11 -2.60
N GLY A 33 -5.75 -11.19 -2.46
CA GLY A 33 -4.83 -11.28 -3.58
C GLY A 33 -4.09 -9.99 -3.93
N GLY A 34 -4.10 -9.04 -3.01
CA GLY A 34 -3.33 -7.80 -3.14
C GLY A 34 -3.94 -6.76 -4.10
N PRO A 35 -3.27 -5.60 -4.26
CA PRO A 35 -3.87 -4.43 -4.91
C PRO A 35 -4.22 -4.64 -6.38
N VAL A 36 -3.43 -5.44 -7.12
CA VAL A 36 -3.67 -5.70 -8.54
C VAL A 36 -4.84 -6.68 -8.74
N ALA A 37 -4.96 -7.68 -7.87
CA ALA A 37 -6.07 -8.63 -7.94
C ALA A 37 -7.40 -7.94 -7.61
N LEU A 38 -7.41 -7.08 -6.60
CA LEU A 38 -8.58 -6.27 -6.25
C LEU A 38 -8.97 -5.31 -7.40
N ALA A 39 -7.99 -4.66 -8.03
CA ALA A 39 -8.25 -3.84 -9.21
C ALA A 39 -8.87 -4.68 -10.34
N ASN A 40 -8.33 -5.84 -10.67
CA ASN A 40 -8.89 -6.71 -11.69
C ASN A 40 -10.32 -7.18 -11.34
N THR A 41 -10.58 -7.47 -10.07
CA THR A 41 -11.94 -7.81 -9.60
C THR A 41 -12.89 -6.63 -9.77
N MET A 42 -12.47 -5.41 -9.42
CA MET A 42 -13.27 -4.21 -9.65
C MET A 42 -13.53 -3.97 -11.14
N HIS A 43 -12.54 -4.18 -12.02
CA HIS A 43 -12.73 -4.06 -13.46
C HIS A 43 -13.82 -5.01 -13.94
N ARG A 44 -13.65 -6.30 -13.68
CA ARG A 44 -14.62 -7.34 -14.07
C ARG A 44 -16.02 -7.06 -13.55
N ASP A 45 -16.13 -6.64 -12.29
CA ASP A 45 -17.44 -6.47 -11.64
C ASP A 45 -18.11 -5.14 -11.99
N LEU A 46 -17.35 -4.02 -12.05
CA LEU A 46 -17.91 -2.68 -12.23
C LEU A 46 -18.02 -2.29 -13.72
N VAL A 47 -17.13 -2.80 -14.56
CA VAL A 47 -17.13 -2.48 -16.00
C VAL A 47 -17.85 -3.57 -16.78
N GLU A 48 -17.36 -4.84 -16.70
CA GLU A 48 -17.84 -5.90 -17.56
C GLU A 48 -19.23 -6.44 -17.14
N ARG A 49 -19.43 -6.73 -15.82
CA ARG A 49 -20.65 -7.40 -15.35
C ARG A 49 -21.79 -6.43 -15.04
N ARG A 50 -21.51 -5.33 -14.34
CA ARG A 50 -22.54 -4.40 -13.85
C ARG A 50 -22.70 -3.18 -14.74
N ALA A 51 -21.73 -2.90 -15.60
CA ALA A 51 -21.66 -1.70 -16.43
C ALA A 51 -21.91 -0.41 -15.61
N TRP A 52 -21.37 -0.36 -14.39
CA TRP A 52 -21.47 0.83 -13.55
C TRP A 52 -20.44 1.90 -13.95
N LEU A 53 -19.33 1.50 -14.58
CA LEU A 53 -18.26 2.36 -15.09
C LEU A 53 -17.99 2.02 -16.54
N GLY A 54 -17.67 3.04 -17.34
CA GLY A 54 -17.13 2.85 -18.67
C GLY A 54 -15.67 2.44 -18.63
N GLU A 55 -15.18 1.73 -19.66
CA GLU A 55 -13.79 1.29 -19.77
C GLU A 55 -12.80 2.45 -19.60
N ARG A 56 -13.09 3.58 -20.26
CA ARG A 56 -12.25 4.77 -20.18
C ARG A 56 -12.24 5.39 -18.78
N GLU A 57 -13.41 5.48 -18.13
CA GLU A 57 -13.52 6.00 -16.76
C GLU A 57 -12.70 5.13 -15.79
N TYR A 58 -12.78 3.79 -15.96
CA TYR A 58 -12.03 2.87 -15.13
C TYR A 58 -10.51 3.00 -15.34
N ALA A 59 -10.07 3.03 -16.61
CA ALA A 59 -8.66 3.22 -16.96
C ALA A 59 -8.12 4.54 -16.40
N ASP A 60 -8.95 5.60 -16.40
CA ASP A 60 -8.64 6.89 -15.80
C ASP A 60 -8.42 6.80 -14.29
N GLY A 61 -9.30 6.08 -13.61
CA GLY A 61 -9.17 5.82 -12.17
C GLY A 61 -7.95 4.99 -11.81
N LEU A 62 -7.66 3.95 -12.61
CA LEU A 62 -6.49 3.11 -12.40
C LEU A 62 -5.18 3.91 -12.59
N ALA A 63 -5.14 4.78 -13.61
CA ALA A 63 -4.00 5.65 -13.84
C ALA A 63 -3.82 6.65 -12.68
N LEU A 64 -4.92 7.23 -12.16
CA LEU A 64 -4.87 8.10 -10.99
C LEU A 64 -4.36 7.37 -9.75
N ALA A 65 -4.94 6.20 -9.45
CA ALA A 65 -4.57 5.40 -8.30
C ALA A 65 -3.12 4.88 -8.37
N THR A 66 -2.55 4.77 -9.58
CA THR A 66 -1.14 4.42 -9.77
C THR A 66 -0.22 5.63 -9.62
N ALA A 67 -0.71 6.82 -9.95
CA ALA A 67 0.07 8.06 -9.95
C ALA A 67 0.07 8.79 -8.60
N CYS A 68 -0.98 8.63 -7.79
CA CYS A 68 -1.12 9.32 -6.52
C CYS A 68 -0.71 8.45 -5.33
N PRO A 69 -0.24 9.07 -4.22
CA PRO A 69 -0.02 8.35 -2.97
C PRO A 69 -1.30 7.71 -2.46
N GLY A 70 -1.18 6.50 -1.97
CA GLY A 70 -2.27 5.72 -1.38
C GLY A 70 -2.27 4.27 -1.83
N PRO A 71 -2.94 3.37 -1.08
CA PRO A 71 -3.11 1.98 -1.46
C PRO A 71 -3.94 1.88 -2.75
N LEU A 72 -3.35 1.37 -3.84
CA LEU A 72 -3.91 1.37 -5.20
C LEU A 72 -5.38 0.92 -5.25
N ALA A 73 -5.68 -0.24 -4.67
CA ALA A 73 -7.05 -0.78 -4.74
C ALA A 73 -8.05 0.10 -3.98
N TYR A 74 -7.66 0.59 -2.81
CA TYR A 74 -8.52 1.48 -2.02
C TYR A 74 -8.75 2.81 -2.73
N GLN A 75 -7.70 3.41 -3.25
CA GLN A 75 -7.77 4.67 -3.97
C GLN A 75 -8.60 4.57 -5.24
N LEU A 76 -8.45 3.45 -5.98
CA LEU A 76 -9.28 3.15 -7.14
C LEU A 76 -10.77 3.02 -6.75
N GLY A 77 -11.06 2.34 -5.62
CA GLY A 77 -12.43 2.25 -5.09
C GLY A 77 -13.01 3.63 -4.75
N VAL A 78 -12.26 4.47 -4.05
CA VAL A 78 -12.64 5.85 -3.71
C VAL A 78 -12.89 6.68 -4.97
N TYR A 79 -12.05 6.51 -6.00
CA TYR A 79 -12.27 7.13 -7.31
C TYR A 79 -13.58 6.67 -7.96
N CYS A 80 -13.86 5.37 -7.97
CA CYS A 80 -15.13 4.84 -8.50
C CYS A 80 -16.33 5.45 -7.75
N GLY A 81 -16.22 5.61 -6.45
CA GLY A 81 -17.20 6.30 -5.62
C GLY A 81 -17.39 7.76 -6.02
N TYR A 82 -16.28 8.46 -6.26
CA TYR A 82 -16.30 9.87 -6.69
C TYR A 82 -17.02 10.04 -8.05
N VAL A 83 -16.67 9.23 -9.02
CA VAL A 83 -17.27 9.31 -10.38
C VAL A 83 -18.78 9.06 -10.35
N ARG A 84 -19.26 8.20 -9.47
CA ARG A 84 -20.70 7.85 -9.38
C ARG A 84 -21.52 8.69 -8.41
N GLY A 85 -20.91 9.31 -7.41
CA GLY A 85 -21.62 10.05 -6.36
C GLY A 85 -20.94 11.33 -5.89
N GLY A 86 -19.95 11.83 -6.62
CA GLY A 86 -19.14 12.99 -6.21
C GLY A 86 -18.40 12.71 -4.90
N LEU A 87 -18.10 13.76 -4.14
CA LEU A 87 -17.40 13.64 -2.86
C LEU A 87 -18.16 12.75 -1.85
N ARG A 88 -19.50 12.81 -1.83
CA ARG A 88 -20.31 11.94 -0.96
C ARG A 88 -20.19 10.48 -1.32
N GLY A 89 -20.11 10.15 -2.62
CA GLY A 89 -19.85 8.80 -3.09
C GLY A 89 -18.44 8.32 -2.75
N ALA A 90 -17.44 9.18 -2.85
CA ALA A 90 -16.06 8.89 -2.45
C ALA A 90 -15.96 8.55 -0.96
N VAL A 91 -16.54 9.38 -0.09
CA VAL A 91 -16.58 9.17 1.37
C VAL A 91 -17.31 7.86 1.72
N LEU A 92 -18.47 7.62 1.07
CA LEU A 92 -19.25 6.40 1.30
C LEU A 92 -18.43 5.14 0.97
N VAL A 93 -17.76 5.13 -0.18
CA VAL A 93 -16.90 4.00 -0.58
C VAL A 93 -15.68 3.89 0.32
N ALA A 94 -15.07 5.00 0.69
CA ALA A 94 -13.93 5.03 1.60
C ALA A 94 -14.26 4.33 2.92
N ILE A 95 -15.40 4.65 3.51
CA ILE A 95 -15.87 4.02 4.76
C ILE A 95 -16.25 2.56 4.52
N ALA A 96 -17.06 2.26 3.50
CA ALA A 96 -17.56 0.91 3.26
C ALA A 96 -16.42 -0.07 2.97
N PHE A 97 -15.42 0.34 2.20
CA PHE A 97 -14.30 -0.54 1.84
C PHE A 97 -13.34 -0.81 3.01
N ALA A 98 -13.15 0.16 3.91
CA ALA A 98 -12.29 0.01 5.07
C ALA A 98 -13.00 -0.66 6.27
N LEU A 99 -14.34 -0.58 6.36
CA LEU A 99 -15.09 -0.96 7.55
C LEU A 99 -14.96 -2.46 7.90
N ALA A 100 -15.16 -3.34 6.92
CA ALA A 100 -15.09 -4.78 7.17
C ALA A 100 -13.68 -5.22 7.61
N PRO A 101 -12.58 -4.91 6.88
CA PRO A 101 -11.24 -5.23 7.34
C PRO A 101 -10.88 -4.54 8.66
N PHE A 102 -11.36 -3.32 8.91
CA PHE A 102 -11.19 -2.64 10.20
C PHE A 102 -11.78 -3.46 11.35
N LEU A 103 -13.04 -3.89 11.23
CA LEU A 103 -13.70 -4.66 12.27
C LEU A 103 -13.03 -6.03 12.50
N ILE A 104 -12.62 -6.70 11.42
CA ILE A 104 -11.90 -7.98 11.52
C ILE A 104 -10.57 -7.79 12.26
N VAL A 105 -9.76 -6.82 11.85
CA VAL A 105 -8.45 -6.58 12.48
C VAL A 105 -8.60 -6.07 13.90
N LEU A 106 -9.61 -5.24 14.18
CA LEU A 106 -9.91 -4.77 15.53
C LEU A 106 -10.25 -5.95 16.46
N ALA A 107 -11.08 -6.89 16.01
CA ALA A 107 -11.42 -8.10 16.77
C ALA A 107 -10.18 -8.97 17.01
N ILE A 108 -9.35 -9.19 15.98
CA ILE A 108 -8.10 -9.94 16.11
C ILE A 108 -7.16 -9.24 17.11
N ALA A 109 -7.00 -7.92 17.02
CA ALA A 109 -6.15 -7.14 17.92
C ALA A 109 -6.63 -7.18 19.36
N ALA A 110 -7.94 -7.14 19.61
CA ALA A 110 -8.52 -7.27 20.93
C ALA A 110 -8.29 -8.66 21.55
N LEU A 111 -8.33 -9.70 20.73
CA LEU A 111 -8.03 -11.07 21.17
C LEU A 111 -6.52 -11.30 21.34
N TYR A 112 -5.69 -10.67 20.50
CA TYR A 112 -4.24 -10.83 20.52
C TYR A 112 -3.65 -10.57 21.90
N GLY A 113 -4.08 -9.50 22.59
CA GLY A 113 -3.61 -9.16 23.93
C GLY A 113 -3.80 -10.26 24.97
N ARG A 114 -4.84 -11.10 24.80
CA ARG A 114 -5.12 -12.24 25.70
C ARG A 114 -4.25 -13.47 25.41
N PHE A 115 -3.84 -13.65 24.15
CA PHE A 115 -3.17 -14.88 23.68
C PHE A 115 -1.70 -14.65 23.27
N GLN A 116 -1.15 -13.44 23.37
CA GLN A 116 0.20 -13.11 22.94
C GLN A 116 1.33 -13.95 23.58
N HIS A 117 1.07 -14.53 24.77
CA HIS A 117 2.02 -15.37 25.48
C HIS A 117 1.81 -16.88 25.19
N ALA A 118 0.76 -17.25 24.48
CA ALA A 118 0.49 -18.64 24.14
C ALA A 118 1.59 -19.21 23.22
N TRP A 119 2.03 -20.45 23.52
CA TRP A 119 3.06 -21.09 22.72
C TRP A 119 2.61 -21.30 21.26
N GLN A 120 1.32 -21.54 21.05
CA GLN A 120 0.71 -21.70 19.72
C GLN A 120 0.93 -20.43 18.86
N LEU A 121 0.78 -19.26 19.46
CA LEU A 121 0.99 -18.02 18.76
C LEU A 121 2.47 -17.83 18.40
N ARG A 122 3.38 -18.27 19.27
CA ARG A 122 4.83 -18.28 18.97
C ARG A 122 5.15 -19.20 17.80
N ALA A 123 4.57 -20.40 17.81
CA ALA A 123 4.75 -21.37 16.74
C ALA A 123 4.24 -20.84 15.40
N VAL A 124 3.02 -20.28 15.38
CA VAL A 124 2.43 -19.68 14.19
C VAL A 124 3.36 -18.62 13.58
N PHE A 125 3.83 -17.68 14.39
CA PHE A 125 4.68 -16.59 13.89
C PHE A 125 6.08 -17.01 13.52
N TYR A 126 6.63 -18.07 14.13
CA TYR A 126 7.89 -18.67 13.73
C TYR A 126 7.85 -19.14 12.25
N GLY A 127 6.73 -19.69 11.80
CA GLY A 127 6.59 -20.11 10.41
C GLY A 127 6.11 -19.00 9.47
N VAL A 128 5.31 -18.06 9.97
CA VAL A 128 4.75 -16.97 9.15
C VAL A 128 5.78 -15.88 8.86
N ALA A 129 6.63 -15.53 9.81
CA ALA A 129 7.60 -14.44 9.66
C ALA A 129 8.57 -14.62 8.47
N PRO A 130 9.17 -15.81 8.21
CA PRO A 130 9.98 -16.04 7.01
C PRO A 130 9.20 -15.88 5.70
N VAL A 131 7.91 -16.27 5.69
CA VAL A 131 7.04 -16.10 4.52
C VAL A 131 6.79 -14.62 4.24
N ILE A 132 6.63 -13.78 5.28
CA ILE A 132 6.48 -12.33 5.15
C ILE A 132 7.72 -11.72 4.49
N VAL A 133 8.93 -12.14 4.90
CA VAL A 133 10.18 -11.71 4.26
C VAL A 133 10.15 -12.00 2.75
N ALA A 134 9.77 -13.23 2.38
CA ALA A 134 9.66 -13.62 0.98
C ALA A 134 8.64 -12.76 0.20
N LEU A 135 7.51 -12.43 0.83
CA LEU A 135 6.46 -11.58 0.24
C LEU A 135 6.91 -10.13 0.08
N ILE A 136 7.63 -9.55 1.06
CA ILE A 136 8.21 -8.21 0.97
C ILE A 136 9.24 -8.15 -0.17
N LEU A 137 10.14 -9.12 -0.24
CA LEU A 137 11.15 -9.19 -1.31
C LEU A 137 10.50 -9.37 -2.69
N LYS A 138 9.43 -10.17 -2.80
CA LYS A 138 8.65 -10.28 -4.04
C LYS A 138 7.97 -8.96 -4.40
N ALA A 139 7.37 -8.26 -3.43
CA ALA A 139 6.76 -6.96 -3.68
C ALA A 139 7.78 -5.94 -4.19
N CYS A 140 8.98 -5.92 -3.58
CA CYS A 140 10.11 -5.14 -4.03
C CYS A 140 10.52 -5.49 -5.47
N TRP A 141 10.66 -6.78 -5.79
CA TRP A 141 10.96 -7.26 -7.13
C TRP A 141 9.92 -6.82 -8.16
N ASN A 142 8.65 -7.01 -7.86
CA ASN A 142 7.56 -6.63 -8.76
C ASN A 142 7.49 -5.12 -9.00
N LEU A 143 7.67 -4.32 -7.94
CA LEU A 143 7.70 -2.86 -8.04
C LEU A 143 8.96 -2.41 -8.79
N GLY A 144 10.13 -2.99 -8.46
CA GLY A 144 11.40 -2.69 -9.09
C GLY A 144 11.40 -2.95 -10.60
N ARG A 145 10.88 -4.10 -11.03
CA ARG A 145 10.76 -4.42 -12.47
C ARG A 145 9.94 -3.40 -13.25
N LYS A 146 8.91 -2.82 -12.63
CA LYS A 146 8.06 -1.79 -13.25
C LYS A 146 8.71 -0.42 -13.24
N THR A 147 9.42 -0.07 -12.16
CA THR A 147 9.96 1.27 -11.92
C THR A 147 11.37 1.44 -12.48
N LEU A 148 12.28 0.50 -12.19
CA LEU A 148 13.70 0.68 -12.51
C LEU A 148 14.00 0.46 -14.01
N LYS A 149 13.26 -0.45 -14.68
CA LYS A 149 13.42 -0.78 -16.11
C LYS A 149 14.92 -0.87 -16.52
N ARG A 150 15.30 -0.26 -17.66
CA ARG A 150 16.69 -0.17 -18.15
C ARG A 150 17.40 1.14 -17.78
N ASN A 151 16.81 1.97 -16.92
CA ASN A 151 17.38 3.26 -16.56
C ASN A 151 18.38 3.10 -15.41
N TRP A 152 19.67 3.29 -15.68
CA TRP A 152 20.75 3.16 -14.69
C TRP A 152 20.63 4.18 -13.53
N LEU A 153 20.10 5.38 -13.80
CA LEU A 153 19.84 6.39 -12.77
C LEU A 153 18.79 5.88 -11.76
N SER A 154 17.75 5.18 -12.21
CA SER A 154 16.76 4.58 -11.32
C SER A 154 17.41 3.50 -10.43
N TRP A 155 18.32 2.70 -10.96
CA TRP A 155 19.09 1.73 -10.16
C TRP A 155 19.99 2.41 -9.14
N LEU A 156 20.65 3.50 -9.51
CA LEU A 156 21.48 4.28 -8.60
C LEU A 156 20.65 4.87 -7.45
N PHE A 157 19.50 5.48 -7.75
CA PHE A 157 18.60 6.03 -6.72
C PHE A 157 18.10 4.93 -5.78
N ALA A 158 17.70 3.78 -6.32
CA ALA A 158 17.27 2.64 -5.51
C ALA A 158 18.41 2.11 -4.64
N ALA A 159 19.63 2.00 -5.18
CA ALA A 159 20.80 1.56 -4.42
C ALA A 159 21.16 2.54 -3.29
N ILE A 160 21.13 3.84 -3.55
CA ILE A 160 21.36 4.87 -2.52
C ILE A 160 20.30 4.74 -1.42
N ALA A 161 19.02 4.63 -1.80
CA ALA A 161 17.93 4.49 -0.83
C ALA A 161 18.06 3.21 -0.01
N ALA A 162 18.41 2.08 -0.62
CA ALA A 162 18.67 0.83 0.08
C ALA A 162 19.84 0.96 1.07
N THR A 163 20.95 1.54 0.64
CA THR A 163 22.14 1.77 1.48
C THR A 163 21.84 2.68 2.67
N VAL A 164 21.13 3.79 2.42
CA VAL A 164 20.70 4.71 3.48
C VAL A 164 19.81 3.98 4.49
N THR A 165 18.83 3.21 4.02
CA THR A 165 17.95 2.42 4.89
C THR A 165 18.73 1.40 5.73
N LEU A 166 19.71 0.71 5.15
CA LEU A 166 20.55 -0.27 5.86
C LEU A 166 21.47 0.36 6.89
N ILE A 167 22.07 1.51 6.58
CA ILE A 167 23.03 2.18 7.48
C ILE A 167 22.30 2.86 8.65
N PHE A 168 21.28 3.65 8.34
CA PHE A 168 20.56 4.42 9.35
C PHE A 168 19.48 3.61 10.06
N ARG A 169 19.15 2.42 9.56
CA ARG A 169 18.01 1.58 10.02
C ARG A 169 16.71 2.38 10.14
N ALA A 170 16.60 3.44 9.37
CA ALA A 170 15.49 4.38 9.36
C ALA A 170 15.21 4.84 7.93
N GLU A 171 13.94 5.05 7.64
CA GLU A 171 13.52 5.68 6.39
C GLU A 171 13.40 7.17 6.59
N LEU A 172 14.25 7.90 5.93
CA LEU A 172 14.22 9.35 5.96
C LEU A 172 13.17 9.85 4.96
N ILE A 173 12.09 10.45 5.45
CA ILE A 173 11.08 11.11 4.59
C ILE A 173 11.76 12.12 3.64
N GLY A 174 12.83 12.79 4.13
CA GLY A 174 13.66 13.66 3.31
C GLY A 174 14.30 12.97 2.10
N LEU A 175 14.64 11.67 2.22
CA LEU A 175 15.18 10.88 1.11
C LEU A 175 14.14 10.73 -0.02
N PHE A 176 12.89 10.42 0.31
CA PHE A 176 11.81 10.26 -0.68
C PHE A 176 11.46 11.59 -1.34
N LEU A 177 11.37 12.66 -0.56
CA LEU A 177 11.11 14.00 -1.09
C LEU A 177 12.28 14.50 -1.94
N GLY A 178 13.51 14.29 -1.49
CA GLY A 178 14.72 14.62 -2.26
C GLY A 178 14.79 13.84 -3.57
N ALA A 179 14.53 12.54 -3.53
CA ALA A 179 14.46 11.70 -4.73
C ALA A 179 13.35 12.15 -5.69
N GLY A 180 12.20 12.56 -5.15
CA GLY A 180 11.10 13.13 -5.94
C GLY A 180 11.48 14.45 -6.60
N LEU A 181 12.07 15.38 -5.86
CA LEU A 181 12.52 16.68 -6.41
C LEU A 181 13.59 16.51 -7.46
N LEU A 182 14.61 15.68 -7.21
CA LEU A 182 15.61 15.34 -8.22
C LEU A 182 14.99 14.62 -9.42
N GLY A 183 13.96 13.80 -9.19
CA GLY A 183 13.22 13.11 -10.22
C GLY A 183 12.53 14.05 -11.23
N ILE A 184 12.13 15.25 -10.81
CA ILE A 184 11.57 16.26 -11.71
C ILE A 184 12.56 16.62 -12.82
N TRP A 185 13.85 16.66 -12.52
CA TRP A 185 14.89 17.05 -13.48
C TRP A 185 15.46 15.85 -14.24
N LEU A 186 15.62 14.72 -13.58
CA LEU A 186 16.33 13.56 -14.12
C LEU A 186 15.42 12.57 -14.85
N PHE A 187 14.15 12.47 -14.48
CA PHE A 187 13.20 11.50 -15.01
C PHE A 187 12.04 12.10 -15.78
N ALA A 188 12.00 13.43 -15.97
CA ALA A 188 10.99 14.04 -16.83
C ALA A 188 11.19 13.53 -18.27
N PRO A 189 10.17 12.95 -18.93
CA PRO A 189 10.32 12.43 -20.27
C PRO A 189 10.65 13.58 -21.27
N PRO A 190 11.38 13.34 -22.36
CA PRO A 190 11.73 14.38 -23.35
C PRO A 190 10.50 15.00 -24.01
N GLU A 191 10.60 16.22 -24.56
CA GLU A 191 9.48 16.96 -25.14
C GLU A 191 8.94 16.35 -26.43
N VAL A 192 7.78 15.70 -26.31
CA VAL A 192 6.87 15.57 -27.45
C VAL A 192 5.92 16.75 -27.33
N SER A 193 6.04 17.72 -28.22
CA SER A 193 5.21 18.94 -28.22
C SER A 193 3.73 18.55 -28.35
N PRO A 194 2.87 18.77 -27.35
CA PRO A 194 1.44 18.70 -27.58
C PRO A 194 0.97 19.99 -28.24
N PRO A 195 -0.13 19.99 -29.01
CA PRO A 195 -0.73 21.21 -29.49
C PRO A 195 -1.10 22.11 -28.30
N ARG A 196 -0.68 23.36 -28.34
CA ARG A 196 -0.96 24.40 -27.34
C ARG A 196 -2.46 24.50 -27.08
N PRO A 197 -2.95 24.27 -25.89
CA PRO A 197 -4.23 24.84 -25.47
C PRO A 197 -4.00 26.31 -25.11
N ALA A 198 -4.93 27.15 -25.56
CA ALA A 198 -4.93 28.58 -25.31
C ALA A 198 -4.76 28.94 -23.84
N SER A 199 -4.00 29.97 -23.60
CA SER A 199 -3.67 30.61 -22.34
C SER A 199 -4.89 30.88 -21.46
N ALA A 200 -5.00 30.20 -20.33
CA ALA A 200 -5.67 30.69 -19.15
C ALA A 200 -4.63 30.77 -18.05
N GLY A 201 -4.08 31.94 -17.83
CA GLY A 201 -3.16 32.23 -16.75
C GLY A 201 -3.89 32.05 -15.40
N THR A 202 -3.60 30.99 -14.74
CA THR A 202 -3.89 30.83 -13.32
C THR A 202 -2.54 30.59 -12.63
N ARG A 203 -2.11 31.59 -11.88
CA ARG A 203 -0.94 31.52 -11.01
C ARG A 203 -1.10 30.28 -10.14
N LEU A 204 -0.21 29.30 -10.28
CA LEU A 204 0.01 28.30 -9.25
C LEU A 204 0.44 29.07 -8.01
N GLY A 205 -0.48 29.20 -7.07
CA GLY A 205 -0.13 29.58 -5.72
C GLY A 205 0.95 28.61 -5.25
N SER A 206 2.00 29.17 -4.71
CA SER A 206 3.09 28.46 -4.06
C SER A 206 2.47 27.40 -3.15
N PHE A 207 2.56 26.12 -3.55
CA PHE A 207 2.47 25.04 -2.58
C PHE A 207 3.70 25.24 -1.71
N GLY A 208 3.49 25.96 -0.62
CA GLY A 208 4.47 26.06 0.44
C GLY A 208 4.86 24.63 0.77
N ALA A 209 6.14 24.33 0.65
CA ALA A 209 6.71 23.13 1.18
C ALA A 209 6.20 23.05 2.62
N LEU A 210 5.19 22.21 2.86
CA LEU A 210 4.86 21.78 4.19
C LEU A 210 6.15 21.16 4.69
N ALA A 211 6.91 21.95 5.44
CA ALA A 211 8.06 21.50 6.19
C ALA A 211 7.52 20.45 7.17
N VAL A 212 7.53 19.18 6.74
CA VAL A 212 7.17 18.02 7.55
C VAL A 212 8.36 17.68 8.46
N GLY A 213 9.14 18.68 8.82
CA GLY A 213 10.24 18.68 9.77
C GLY A 213 9.81 19.12 11.17
N GLY A 214 8.64 18.74 11.62
CA GLY A 214 8.29 18.83 13.03
C GLY A 214 8.72 17.55 13.72
N ALA A 215 9.60 17.62 14.69
CA ALA A 215 9.90 16.54 15.59
C ALA A 215 8.57 15.90 16.02
N PHE A 216 8.42 14.60 15.74
CA PHE A 216 7.33 13.83 16.29
C PHE A 216 7.58 13.82 17.80
N ALA A 217 6.85 14.59 18.56
CA ALA A 217 6.77 14.36 20.00
C ALA A 217 6.21 12.94 20.16
N GLY A 218 7.06 12.01 20.59
CA GLY A 218 6.79 10.57 20.68
C GLY A 218 5.77 10.17 21.74
N ALA A 219 4.75 10.96 21.96
CA ALA A 219 3.64 10.56 22.81
C ALA A 219 2.76 9.58 22.01
N ALA A 220 2.59 8.36 22.55
CA ALA A 220 1.65 7.35 22.07
C ALA A 220 0.20 7.80 22.28
N THR A 221 -0.13 9.00 21.83
CA THR A 221 -1.46 9.61 21.93
C THR A 221 -2.27 9.30 20.68
N THR A 222 -3.58 9.29 20.80
CA THR A 222 -4.49 9.12 19.67
C THR A 222 -4.21 10.11 18.53
N ALA A 223 -3.91 11.37 18.88
CA ALA A 223 -3.53 12.39 17.90
C ALA A 223 -2.17 12.09 17.25
N GLY A 224 -1.17 11.63 18.03
CA GLY A 224 0.13 11.24 17.51
C GLY A 224 0.03 10.07 16.54
N LEU A 225 -0.77 9.06 16.86
CA LEU A 225 -1.07 7.93 15.98
C LEU A 225 -1.74 8.39 14.67
N PHE A 226 -2.75 9.25 14.74
CA PHE A 226 -3.38 9.80 13.54
C PHE A 226 -2.36 10.52 12.66
N VAL A 227 -1.57 11.43 13.22
CA VAL A 227 -0.58 12.20 12.45
C VAL A 227 0.50 11.30 11.86
N PHE A 228 0.99 10.32 12.62
CA PHE A 228 1.96 9.35 12.11
C PHE A 228 1.41 8.56 10.92
N PHE A 229 0.23 7.96 11.07
CA PHE A 229 -0.36 7.17 10.00
C PHE A 229 -0.85 8.03 8.83
N PHE A 230 -1.25 9.27 9.05
CA PHE A 230 -1.56 10.21 7.97
C PHE A 230 -0.31 10.50 7.12
N LYS A 231 0.82 10.80 7.76
CA LYS A 231 2.09 11.02 7.06
C LYS A 231 2.56 9.76 6.33
N THR A 232 2.43 8.60 6.98
CA THR A 232 2.74 7.32 6.34
C THR A 232 1.85 7.08 5.11
N GLY A 233 0.54 7.36 5.21
CA GLY A 233 -0.40 7.25 4.10
C GLY A 233 -0.09 8.16 2.89
N LEU A 234 0.55 9.33 3.14
CA LEU A 234 1.05 10.21 2.07
C LEU A 234 2.24 9.60 1.31
N LEU A 235 2.92 8.60 1.88
CA LEU A 235 4.14 8.01 1.34
C LEU A 235 3.95 6.57 0.85
N VAL A 236 2.79 5.98 1.09
CA VAL A 236 2.44 4.65 0.57
C VAL A 236 2.07 4.76 -0.90
N PHE A 237 2.82 4.13 -1.79
CA PHE A 237 2.55 4.08 -3.23
C PHE A 237 2.28 2.64 -3.69
N GLY A 238 1.18 2.43 -4.39
CA GLY A 238 0.86 1.19 -5.11
C GLY A 238 0.59 -0.03 -4.23
N SER A 239 1.61 -0.64 -3.64
CA SER A 239 1.46 -1.81 -2.77
C SER A 239 1.28 -1.40 -1.30
N GLY A 240 0.28 -2.01 -0.63
CA GLY A 240 0.11 -1.84 0.82
C GLY A 240 1.29 -2.32 1.66
N LEU A 241 2.16 -3.19 1.11
CA LEU A 241 3.37 -3.67 1.79
C LEU A 241 4.43 -2.58 1.98
N VAL A 242 4.35 -1.48 1.24
CA VAL A 242 5.20 -0.30 1.43
C VAL A 242 5.07 0.30 2.83
N ILE A 243 3.99 0.00 3.56
CA ILE A 243 3.84 0.42 4.97
C ILE A 243 4.87 -0.26 5.88
N ALA A 244 5.30 -1.50 5.59
CA ALA A 244 6.15 -2.29 6.48
C ALA A 244 7.48 -1.60 6.84
N PRO A 245 8.25 -1.01 5.90
CA PRO A 245 9.42 -0.23 6.20
C PRO A 245 9.17 0.90 7.20
N PHE A 246 8.10 1.68 6.99
CA PHE A 246 7.73 2.78 7.90
C PHE A 246 7.40 2.28 9.30
N LEU A 247 6.67 1.17 9.40
CA LEU A 247 6.36 0.57 10.70
C LEU A 247 7.63 0.09 11.39
N LYS A 248 8.55 -0.56 10.67
CA LYS A 248 9.82 -1.03 11.25
C LYS A 248 10.64 0.15 11.76
N ALA A 249 10.92 1.13 10.90
CA ALA A 249 11.80 2.26 11.22
C ALA A 249 11.26 3.14 12.35
N TYR A 250 9.98 3.46 12.31
CA TYR A 250 9.40 4.41 13.26
C TYR A 250 8.76 3.73 14.47
N VAL A 251 7.90 2.74 14.25
CA VAL A 251 7.11 2.15 15.33
C VAL A 251 7.96 1.22 16.21
N VAL A 252 8.94 0.53 15.60
CA VAL A 252 9.83 -0.39 16.32
C VAL A 252 11.12 0.28 16.74
N ASP A 253 11.89 0.81 15.78
CA ASP A 253 13.26 1.21 16.02
C ASP A 253 13.37 2.61 16.65
N GLN A 254 12.47 3.54 16.30
CA GLN A 254 12.53 4.93 16.79
C GLN A 254 11.64 5.19 18.01
N TYR A 255 10.37 4.80 17.94
CA TYR A 255 9.41 5.09 19.02
C TYR A 255 9.28 3.97 20.05
N HIS A 256 9.77 2.76 19.71
CA HIS A 256 9.64 1.57 20.55
C HIS A 256 8.20 1.28 20.99
N TRP A 257 7.21 1.65 20.15
CA TRP A 257 5.80 1.39 20.43
C TRP A 257 5.48 -0.10 20.37
N LEU A 258 6.15 -0.83 19.48
CA LEU A 258 6.03 -2.27 19.32
C LEU A 258 7.39 -2.95 19.37
N SER A 259 7.42 -4.18 19.85
CA SER A 259 8.56 -5.07 19.67
C SER A 259 8.66 -5.54 18.20
N ASN A 260 9.84 -6.02 17.79
CA ASN A 260 10.02 -6.65 16.47
C ASN A 260 8.98 -7.74 16.19
N ARG A 261 8.67 -8.53 17.21
CA ARG A 261 7.68 -9.61 17.12
C ARG A 261 6.28 -9.05 16.85
N GLN A 262 5.81 -8.12 17.67
CA GLN A 262 4.49 -7.50 17.48
C GLN A 262 4.36 -6.81 16.12
N PHE A 263 5.45 -6.25 15.61
CA PHE A 263 5.49 -5.70 14.25
C PHE A 263 5.29 -6.78 13.18
N LEU A 264 5.99 -7.92 13.28
CA LEU A 264 5.82 -9.03 12.33
C LEU A 264 4.40 -9.60 12.41
N ASP A 265 3.86 -9.73 13.62
CA ASP A 265 2.48 -10.15 13.85
C ASP A 265 1.48 -9.18 13.18
N ALA A 266 1.71 -7.87 13.31
CA ALA A 266 0.89 -6.83 12.69
C ALA A 266 0.90 -6.94 11.16
N VAL A 267 2.08 -7.13 10.56
CA VAL A 267 2.23 -7.29 9.11
C VAL A 267 1.54 -8.57 8.64
N ALA A 268 1.73 -9.69 9.37
CA ALA A 268 1.09 -10.97 9.06
C ALA A 268 -0.43 -10.84 9.06
N ILE A 269 -0.99 -10.25 10.10
CA ILE A 269 -2.44 -10.05 10.25
C ILE A 269 -2.97 -9.18 9.10
N GLY A 270 -2.27 -8.08 8.77
CA GLY A 270 -2.66 -7.22 7.64
C GLY A 270 -2.63 -7.94 6.28
N MET A 271 -1.77 -8.96 6.11
CA MET A 271 -1.67 -9.73 4.87
C MET A 271 -2.71 -10.86 4.78
N VAL A 272 -3.07 -11.46 5.90
CA VAL A 272 -4.09 -12.53 5.96
C VAL A 272 -5.49 -11.94 5.93
N THR A 273 -5.68 -10.74 6.44
CA THR A 273 -6.98 -10.08 6.45
C THR A 273 -7.37 -9.64 5.04
N PRO A 274 -8.63 -9.89 4.61
CA PRO A 274 -9.12 -9.38 3.34
C PRO A 274 -9.08 -7.85 3.31
N GLY A 275 -8.98 -7.28 2.10
CA GLY A 275 -8.95 -5.83 1.89
C GLY A 275 -7.55 -5.25 1.70
N PRO A 276 -7.39 -3.93 1.87
CA PRO A 276 -6.10 -3.27 1.70
C PRO A 276 -5.12 -3.62 2.83
N VAL A 277 -3.91 -4.09 2.50
CA VAL A 277 -2.89 -4.52 3.49
C VAL A 277 -2.52 -3.42 4.49
N VAL A 278 -2.66 -2.14 4.12
CA VAL A 278 -2.42 -1.01 5.05
C VAL A 278 -3.32 -1.01 6.28
N ILE A 279 -4.33 -1.89 6.34
CA ILE A 279 -5.15 -2.14 7.52
C ILE A 279 -4.32 -2.61 8.74
N THR A 280 -3.09 -3.04 8.50
CA THR A 280 -2.06 -3.24 9.54
C THR A 280 -2.01 -2.06 10.52
N ALA A 281 -2.27 -0.84 10.05
CA ALA A 281 -2.36 0.36 10.89
C ALA A 281 -3.38 0.23 12.02
N THR A 282 -4.51 -0.44 11.77
CA THR A 282 -5.55 -0.70 12.78
C THR A 282 -5.00 -1.53 13.92
N PHE A 283 -4.26 -2.59 13.60
CA PHE A 283 -3.66 -3.48 14.60
C PHE A 283 -2.61 -2.75 15.45
N VAL A 284 -1.70 -2.04 14.79
CA VAL A 284 -0.69 -1.21 15.46
C VAL A 284 -1.36 -0.17 16.35
N GLY A 285 -2.34 0.56 15.83
CA GLY A 285 -3.07 1.57 16.57
C GLY A 285 -3.77 1.01 17.80
N TYR A 286 -4.34 -0.21 17.69
CA TYR A 286 -4.95 -0.89 18.84
C TYR A 286 -3.94 -1.26 19.92
N LEU A 287 -2.80 -1.83 19.54
CA LEU A 287 -1.78 -2.22 20.51
C LEU A 287 -1.19 -1.02 21.27
N VAL A 288 -1.13 0.14 20.63
CA VAL A 288 -0.55 1.36 21.20
C VAL A 288 -1.57 2.18 21.98
N GLY A 289 -2.79 2.33 21.47
CA GLY A 289 -3.81 3.25 22.02
C GLY A 289 -5.21 2.66 22.14
N GLY A 290 -5.34 1.33 22.19
CA GLY A 290 -6.63 0.64 22.29
C GLY A 290 -7.54 0.97 21.10
N THR A 291 -8.86 0.89 21.32
CA THR A 291 -9.86 1.14 20.27
C THR A 291 -9.74 2.54 19.65
N ALA A 292 -9.50 3.57 20.48
CA ALA A 292 -9.31 4.93 19.98
C ALA A 292 -8.08 5.05 19.09
N GLY A 293 -6.96 4.39 19.46
CA GLY A 293 -5.75 4.31 18.67
C GLY A 293 -5.99 3.58 17.34
N ALA A 294 -6.75 2.48 17.35
CA ALA A 294 -7.12 1.74 16.14
C ALA A 294 -7.89 2.62 15.14
N VAL A 295 -8.89 3.36 15.63
CA VAL A 295 -9.69 4.30 14.79
C VAL A 295 -8.79 5.40 14.24
N ALA A 296 -7.99 6.04 15.10
CA ALA A 296 -7.10 7.13 14.69
C ALA A 296 -6.08 6.68 13.63
N ALA A 297 -5.45 5.53 13.83
CA ALA A 297 -4.48 4.97 12.89
C ALA A 297 -5.14 4.61 11.55
N THR A 298 -6.33 4.00 11.59
CA THR A 298 -7.09 3.63 10.40
C THR A 298 -7.52 4.85 9.60
N VAL A 299 -8.12 5.84 10.26
CA VAL A 299 -8.50 7.08 9.60
C VAL A 299 -7.26 7.78 9.06
N GLY A 300 -6.17 7.83 9.84
CA GLY A 300 -4.91 8.42 9.42
C GLY A 300 -4.38 7.83 8.12
N ILE A 301 -4.25 6.50 8.04
CA ILE A 301 -3.64 5.85 6.87
C ILE A 301 -4.48 5.95 5.60
N PHE A 302 -5.81 5.99 5.72
CA PHE A 302 -6.72 6.05 4.58
C PHE A 302 -7.12 7.46 4.15
N ALA A 303 -7.05 8.47 5.05
CA ALA A 303 -7.45 9.84 4.75
C ALA A 303 -6.68 10.48 3.58
N PRO A 304 -5.36 10.30 3.41
CA PRO A 304 -4.64 10.82 2.25
C PRO A 304 -5.22 10.35 0.92
N SER A 305 -5.61 9.08 0.79
CA SER A 305 -6.20 8.55 -0.44
C SER A 305 -7.50 9.24 -0.81
N LEU A 306 -8.36 9.53 0.18
CA LEU A 306 -9.60 10.28 -0.03
C LEU A 306 -9.29 11.73 -0.45
N LEU A 307 -8.35 12.37 0.24
CA LEU A 307 -7.94 13.74 -0.03
C LEU A 307 -7.37 13.87 -1.45
N PHE A 308 -6.40 13.01 -1.80
CA PHE A 308 -5.81 13.02 -3.14
C PHE A 308 -6.84 12.74 -4.22
N THR A 309 -7.74 11.78 -4.03
CA THR A 309 -8.79 11.50 -5.01
C THR A 309 -9.69 12.72 -5.18
N ALA A 310 -10.14 13.34 -4.10
CA ALA A 310 -11.00 14.51 -4.15
C ALA A 310 -10.33 15.71 -4.87
N MET A 311 -9.03 15.89 -4.66
CA MET A 311 -8.26 16.98 -5.27
C MET A 311 -7.85 16.65 -6.71
N ALA A 312 -7.44 15.44 -6.99
CA ALA A 312 -6.85 15.06 -8.27
C ALA A 312 -7.89 14.76 -9.34
N VAL A 313 -9.08 14.26 -8.99
CA VAL A 313 -10.12 13.96 -10.00
C VAL A 313 -10.52 15.22 -10.80
N PRO A 314 -10.78 16.38 -10.20
CA PRO A 314 -11.05 17.60 -10.94
C PRO A 314 -9.86 18.09 -11.79
N LEU A 315 -8.64 17.79 -11.34
CA LEU A 315 -7.40 18.18 -12.02
C LEU A 315 -6.83 17.09 -12.94
N LEU A 316 -7.48 15.95 -13.05
CA LEU A 316 -6.95 14.76 -13.72
C LEU A 316 -6.42 15.05 -15.13
N ALA A 317 -7.15 15.85 -15.90
CA ALA A 317 -6.74 16.25 -17.26
C ALA A 317 -5.44 17.08 -17.29
N ARG A 318 -5.17 17.85 -16.23
CA ARG A 318 -3.94 18.68 -16.10
C ARG A 318 -2.75 17.89 -15.55
N VAL A 319 -3.01 17.01 -14.59
CA VAL A 319 -1.97 16.21 -13.90
C VAL A 319 -1.40 15.13 -14.82
N ARG A 320 -2.24 14.50 -15.66
CA ARG A 320 -1.83 13.45 -16.60
C ARG A 320 -0.75 13.89 -17.59
N GLY A 321 -0.79 15.13 -18.05
CA GLY A 321 0.16 15.68 -19.02
C GLY A 321 1.42 16.27 -18.39
N SER A 322 1.48 16.41 -17.07
CA SER A 322 2.60 17.09 -16.41
C SER A 322 3.81 16.17 -16.25
N ARG A 323 4.85 16.44 -17.03
CA ARG A 323 6.15 15.77 -16.97
C ARG A 323 6.83 15.91 -15.62
N ARG A 324 6.70 17.07 -14.98
CA ARG A 324 7.26 17.33 -13.65
C ARG A 324 6.65 16.42 -12.62
N VAL A 325 5.33 16.24 -12.67
CA VAL A 325 4.62 15.31 -11.78
C VAL A 325 5.06 13.87 -12.03
N GLN A 326 5.17 13.45 -13.28
CA GLN A 326 5.66 12.09 -13.62
C GLN A 326 7.09 11.86 -13.15
N GLY A 327 7.99 12.83 -13.37
CA GLY A 327 9.37 12.75 -12.88
C GLY A 327 9.46 12.68 -11.36
N PHE A 328 8.68 13.51 -10.65
CA PHE A 328 8.58 13.51 -9.20
C PHE A 328 8.13 12.15 -8.65
N LEU A 329 7.03 11.62 -9.20
CA LEU A 329 6.48 10.32 -8.79
C LEU A 329 7.45 9.17 -9.10
N HIS A 330 8.14 9.23 -10.24
CA HIS A 330 9.14 8.22 -10.60
C HIS A 330 10.32 8.24 -9.61
N GLY A 331 10.81 9.42 -9.24
CA GLY A 331 11.88 9.58 -8.24
C GLY A 331 11.50 8.99 -6.89
N ILE A 332 10.31 9.35 -6.37
CA ILE A 332 9.81 8.78 -5.10
C ILE A 332 9.67 7.26 -5.20
N THR A 333 9.00 6.75 -6.23
CA THR A 333 8.76 5.32 -6.37
C THR A 333 10.07 4.53 -6.48
N THR A 334 11.09 5.11 -7.12
CA THR A 334 12.43 4.52 -7.21
C THR A 334 13.11 4.42 -5.84
N ALA A 335 13.04 5.48 -5.04
CA ALA A 335 13.58 5.47 -3.68
C ALA A 335 12.82 4.48 -2.77
N VAL A 336 11.50 4.39 -2.92
CA VAL A 336 10.66 3.41 -2.21
C VAL A 336 11.06 1.96 -2.54
N VAL A 337 11.41 1.64 -3.79
CA VAL A 337 11.92 0.30 -4.16
C VAL A 337 13.19 -0.01 -3.39
N GLY A 338 14.13 0.95 -3.31
CA GLY A 338 15.38 0.77 -2.57
C GLY A 338 15.14 0.58 -1.08
N ALA A 339 14.30 1.43 -0.48
CA ALA A 339 13.96 1.35 0.93
C ALA A 339 13.27 0.02 1.28
N LEU A 340 12.31 -0.45 0.45
CA LEU A 340 11.68 -1.76 0.59
C LEU A 340 12.69 -2.91 0.59
N PHE A 341 13.67 -2.84 -0.32
CA PHE A 341 14.72 -3.84 -0.38
C PHE A 341 15.59 -3.82 0.89
N GLY A 342 16.06 -2.63 1.30
CA GLY A 342 16.85 -2.46 2.52
C GLY A 342 16.13 -2.97 3.76
N THR A 343 14.87 -2.58 3.93
CA THR A 343 14.05 -3.05 5.06
C THR A 343 13.75 -4.54 4.99
N GLY A 344 13.50 -5.08 3.79
CA GLY A 344 13.33 -6.52 3.59
C GLY A 344 14.53 -7.31 4.09
N LEU A 345 15.76 -6.82 3.85
CA LEU A 345 16.99 -7.42 4.37
C LEU A 345 17.10 -7.27 5.89
N LEU A 346 16.78 -6.10 6.47
CA LEU A 346 16.79 -5.91 7.93
C LEU A 346 15.78 -6.82 8.66
N ILE A 347 14.60 -7.01 8.05
CA ILE A 347 13.61 -7.95 8.59
C ILE A 347 14.09 -9.39 8.44
N ALA A 348 14.73 -9.74 7.32
CA ALA A 348 15.29 -11.07 7.11
C ALA A 348 16.35 -11.40 8.17
N ASP A 349 17.25 -10.47 8.47
CA ASP A 349 18.29 -10.61 9.52
C ASP A 349 17.68 -10.90 10.89
N SER A 350 16.56 -10.26 11.24
CA SER A 350 15.87 -10.47 12.52
C SER A 350 14.94 -11.69 12.57
N THR A 351 14.61 -12.27 11.42
CA THR A 351 13.58 -13.32 11.29
C THR A 351 14.16 -14.69 10.97
N ILE A 352 15.24 -14.71 10.18
CA ILE A 352 15.93 -15.94 9.78
C ILE A 352 16.96 -16.27 10.86
N VAL A 353 16.53 -17.03 11.86
CA VAL A 353 17.35 -17.32 13.05
C VAL A 353 17.94 -18.73 13.02
N ASP A 354 17.43 -19.61 12.16
CA ASP A 354 17.88 -20.99 12.02
C ASP A 354 17.67 -21.52 10.59
N ALA A 355 18.14 -22.74 10.34
CA ALA A 355 18.03 -23.38 9.02
C ALA A 355 16.56 -23.59 8.59
N THR A 356 15.67 -23.85 9.55
CA THR A 356 14.24 -24.07 9.27
C THR A 356 13.61 -22.78 8.74
N THR A 357 13.84 -21.65 9.40
CA THR A 357 13.32 -20.34 8.96
C THR A 357 13.93 -19.92 7.65
N ALA A 358 15.21 -20.22 7.39
CA ALA A 358 15.86 -19.97 6.10
C ALA A 358 15.22 -20.81 4.97
N LEU A 359 14.97 -22.10 5.21
CA LEU A 359 14.29 -22.98 4.26
C LEU A 359 12.86 -22.53 3.97
N LEU A 360 12.11 -22.13 5.00
CA LEU A 360 10.75 -21.61 4.83
C LEU A 360 10.73 -20.32 3.99
N ALA A 361 11.65 -19.39 4.26
CA ALA A 361 11.78 -18.16 3.46
C ALA A 361 12.14 -18.47 2.01
N GLY A 362 13.12 -19.34 1.79
CA GLY A 362 13.57 -19.78 0.46
C GLY A 362 12.47 -20.50 -0.30
N ALA A 363 11.78 -21.44 0.34
CA ALA A 363 10.68 -22.19 -0.27
C ALA A 363 9.50 -21.27 -0.63
N ALA A 364 9.12 -20.35 0.26
CA ALA A 364 8.09 -19.36 0.00
C ALA A 364 8.48 -18.45 -1.17
N PHE A 365 9.72 -17.98 -1.22
CA PHE A 365 10.21 -17.14 -2.31
C PHE A 365 10.25 -17.89 -3.63
N ALA A 366 10.73 -19.12 -3.64
CA ALA A 366 10.74 -20.01 -4.82
C ALA A 366 9.31 -20.29 -5.33
N ALA A 367 8.38 -20.61 -4.43
CA ALA A 367 6.98 -20.81 -4.76
C ALA A 367 6.35 -19.57 -5.40
N LEU A 368 6.68 -18.38 -4.89
CA LEU A 368 6.23 -17.10 -5.41
C LEU A 368 6.80 -16.77 -6.79
N LEU A 369 8.02 -17.22 -7.10
CA LEU A 369 8.63 -17.08 -8.43
C LEU A 369 8.00 -18.06 -9.42
N TRP A 370 7.79 -19.32 -8.98
CA TRP A 370 7.25 -20.39 -9.84
C TRP A 370 5.77 -20.18 -10.17
N ARG A 371 4.96 -19.78 -9.17
CA ARG A 371 3.53 -19.51 -9.31
C ARG A 371 3.17 -18.09 -8.85
N PRO A 372 3.45 -17.06 -9.65
CA PRO A 372 3.23 -15.65 -9.26
C PRO A 372 1.79 -15.29 -8.91
N ARG A 373 0.82 -16.15 -9.29
CA ARG A 373 -0.62 -15.94 -9.07
C ARG A 373 -1.15 -16.58 -7.78
N TRP A 374 -0.32 -17.28 -7.02
CA TRP A 374 -0.79 -17.84 -5.75
C TRP A 374 -1.22 -16.72 -4.80
N PRO A 375 -2.39 -16.87 -4.18
CA PRO A 375 -2.86 -15.87 -3.23
C PRO A 375 -1.95 -15.81 -2.00
N GLU A 376 -1.57 -14.61 -1.60
CA GLU A 376 -0.69 -14.37 -0.45
C GLU A 376 -1.19 -15.06 0.84
N PRO A 377 -2.51 -15.07 1.16
CA PRO A 377 -3.02 -15.78 2.33
C PRO A 377 -2.75 -17.28 2.36
N LEU A 378 -2.68 -17.92 1.18
CA LEU A 378 -2.37 -19.36 1.09
C LEU A 378 -0.94 -19.66 1.55
N LEU A 379 0.02 -18.81 1.18
CA LEU A 379 1.41 -18.97 1.60
C LEU A 379 1.58 -18.66 3.08
N VAL A 380 0.89 -17.64 3.58
CA VAL A 380 0.89 -17.32 5.00
C VAL A 380 0.24 -18.46 5.80
N GLY A 381 -0.85 -19.07 5.31
CA GLY A 381 -1.46 -20.24 5.89
C GLY A 381 -0.53 -21.47 5.90
N ALA A 382 0.22 -21.69 4.82
CA ALA A 382 1.23 -22.74 4.77
C ALA A 382 2.37 -22.49 5.76
N GLY A 383 2.83 -21.23 5.89
CA GLY A 383 3.80 -20.83 6.91
C GLY A 383 3.29 -21.06 8.34
N LEU A 384 2.01 -20.74 8.60
CA LEU A 384 1.35 -21.00 9.88
C LEU A 384 1.42 -22.49 10.23
N LEU A 385 1.01 -23.36 9.31
CA LEU A 385 1.06 -24.81 9.53
C LEU A 385 2.50 -25.30 9.72
N ALA A 386 3.44 -24.83 8.93
CA ALA A 386 4.85 -25.17 9.08
C ALA A 386 5.39 -24.72 10.45
N GLY A 387 5.01 -23.53 10.92
CA GLY A 387 5.38 -23.05 12.24
C GLY A 387 4.88 -23.94 13.36
N LEU A 388 3.62 -24.37 13.28
CA LEU A 388 3.05 -25.30 14.28
C LEU A 388 3.74 -26.67 14.28
N LEU A 389 4.22 -27.13 13.11
CA LEU A 389 4.90 -28.44 12.99
C LEU A 389 6.36 -28.39 13.45
N PHE A 390 7.08 -27.31 13.13
CA PHE A 390 8.53 -27.23 13.32
C PHE A 390 8.96 -26.39 14.53
N TYR A 391 8.06 -25.66 15.15
CA TYR A 391 8.39 -24.89 16.35
C TYR A 391 8.74 -25.81 17.52
N GLY A 392 9.96 -25.68 18.05
CA GLY A 392 10.46 -26.59 19.10
C GLY A 392 11.12 -27.87 18.59
N HIS A 393 11.03 -28.16 17.29
CA HIS A 393 11.71 -29.27 16.62
C HIS A 393 12.42 -28.73 15.36
N PRO A 394 13.47 -27.90 15.49
CA PRO A 394 14.22 -27.41 14.34
C PRO A 394 14.79 -28.61 13.58
N VAL A 395 14.65 -28.57 12.25
CA VAL A 395 15.04 -29.71 11.39
C VAL A 395 16.56 -29.89 11.34
N PHE A 396 17.32 -28.87 11.78
CA PHE A 396 18.80 -28.91 11.94
C PHE A 396 19.27 -27.91 13.01
#